data_4e48316b87bc88a0d357d4190e37de78
#
_entry.id   4e48316b87bc88a0d357d4190e37de78
#
_cell.length_a   1.000
_cell.length_b   1.000
_cell.length_c   1.000
_cell.angle_alpha   90.00
_cell.angle_beta   90.00
_cell.angle_gamma   90.00
#
_symmetry.space_group_name_H-M   'P 1'
#
loop_
_entity.id
_entity.type
_entity.pdbx_description
1 polymer ?
#
loop_
_entity_poly.entity_id
_entity_poly.type
_entity_poly.pdbx_seq_one_letter_code
_entity_poly.pdbx_strand_id
1 'polypeptide(L)'
;MSGLLKDKNIVVMGVANERSIAWGITKSLYNAGANLIFTNRQERSQTKLKKLLDKHNIEALALVNCDVESDDSIVSAFAEIKEKVGTIHGLVHSLAFAKTEELQGEYADTSRDGFLLAQNISAYSLVAVTREARKLMTEGGSIVTQTYLGAERVIQNYNVMGVAKASLEASVKYLAEDVGKDQIRVNAISAGPIRTLAAKGVSGFNEKMSVIEEKAPLRRNVDQDQVGDATMFFLSDLARGITGEVVHVDSGYHIIGG
;
A
#
# COMPACT_ATOMS: atom_id res chain seq x y z
N MET A 1 -21.71 -0.41 -7.51
CA MET A 1 -20.68 0.49 -6.94
C MET A 1 -19.99 1.33 -8.01
N SER A 2 -20.48 1.31 -9.22
CA SER A 2 -19.98 2.17 -10.30
C SER A 2 -20.23 3.65 -9.97
N GLY A 3 -19.17 4.45 -9.98
CA GLY A 3 -19.25 5.90 -9.80
C GLY A 3 -18.91 6.45 -8.41
N LEU A 4 -18.56 5.61 -7.40
CA LEU A 4 -18.13 6.09 -6.07
C LEU A 4 -16.88 6.98 -6.11
N LEU A 5 -16.02 6.76 -7.08
CA LEU A 5 -14.77 7.51 -7.28
C LEU A 5 -14.77 8.23 -8.65
N LYS A 6 -15.95 8.47 -9.21
CA LYS A 6 -16.08 9.18 -10.49
C LYS A 6 -15.36 10.54 -10.40
N ASP A 7 -14.56 10.83 -11.41
CA ASP A 7 -13.79 12.07 -11.55
C ASP A 7 -12.72 12.29 -10.47
N LYS A 8 -12.41 11.26 -9.64
CA LYS A 8 -11.33 11.31 -8.65
C LYS A 8 -10.02 10.83 -9.25
N ASN A 9 -8.98 11.66 -9.18
CA ASN A 9 -7.62 11.35 -9.63
C ASN A 9 -6.86 10.67 -8.47
N ILE A 10 -6.48 9.41 -8.65
CA ILE A 10 -5.85 8.61 -7.58
C ILE A 10 -4.49 8.09 -8.03
N VAL A 11 -3.46 8.36 -7.23
CA VAL A 11 -2.12 7.83 -7.42
C VAL A 11 -2.02 6.44 -6.81
N VAL A 12 -1.59 5.44 -7.60
CA VAL A 12 -1.38 4.06 -7.14
C VAL A 12 0.09 3.71 -7.27
N MET A 13 0.73 3.44 -6.13
CA MET A 13 2.12 3.03 -6.03
C MET A 13 2.21 1.53 -5.77
N GLY A 14 3.18 0.83 -6.40
CA GLY A 14 3.50 -0.56 -6.08
C GLY A 14 2.87 -1.62 -6.97
N VAL A 15 2.30 -1.28 -8.12
CA VAL A 15 1.81 -2.26 -9.10
C VAL A 15 2.99 -2.91 -9.81
N ALA A 16 3.36 -4.12 -9.37
CA ALA A 16 4.46 -4.89 -9.96
C ALA A 16 4.00 -5.90 -11.02
N ASN A 17 2.84 -6.51 -10.82
CA ASN A 17 2.23 -7.53 -11.69
C ASN A 17 0.78 -7.84 -11.23
N GLU A 18 0.10 -8.76 -11.94
CA GLU A 18 -1.28 -9.19 -11.65
C GLU A 18 -1.49 -9.82 -10.25
N ARG A 19 -0.43 -10.21 -9.55
CA ARG A 19 -0.50 -10.83 -8.21
C ARG A 19 -0.24 -9.82 -7.09
N SER A 20 0.14 -8.57 -7.41
CA SER A 20 0.35 -7.56 -6.38
C SER A 20 -0.96 -7.11 -5.76
N ILE A 21 -0.96 -6.79 -4.47
CA ILE A 21 -2.12 -6.19 -3.78
C ILE A 21 -2.56 -4.92 -4.53
N ALA A 22 -1.60 -4.09 -4.93
CA ALA A 22 -1.86 -2.88 -5.71
C ALA A 22 -2.61 -3.14 -7.02
N TRP A 23 -2.51 -4.35 -7.61
CA TRP A 23 -3.30 -4.71 -8.79
C TRP A 23 -4.78 -4.93 -8.46
N GLY A 24 -5.08 -5.65 -7.38
CA GLY A 24 -6.46 -5.77 -6.89
C GLY A 24 -7.07 -4.40 -6.59
N ILE A 25 -6.31 -3.55 -5.90
CA ILE A 25 -6.69 -2.15 -5.63
C ILE A 25 -6.95 -1.40 -6.95
N THR A 26 -6.05 -1.50 -7.92
CA THR A 26 -6.21 -0.87 -9.25
C THR A 26 -7.55 -1.24 -9.89
N LYS A 27 -7.92 -2.52 -9.89
CA LYS A 27 -9.18 -3.00 -10.46
C LYS A 27 -10.40 -2.41 -9.73
N SER A 28 -10.40 -2.45 -8.41
CA SER A 28 -11.52 -1.91 -7.61
C SER A 28 -11.69 -0.40 -7.82
N LEU A 29 -10.60 0.36 -7.86
CA LEU A 29 -10.64 1.81 -8.10
C LEU A 29 -11.11 2.14 -9.52
N TYR A 30 -10.59 1.45 -10.53
CA TYR A 30 -11.00 1.64 -11.92
C TYR A 30 -12.50 1.34 -12.14
N ASN A 31 -12.97 0.24 -11.58
CA ASN A 31 -14.39 -0.15 -11.63
C ASN A 31 -15.30 0.84 -10.86
N ALA A 32 -14.76 1.55 -9.87
CA ALA A 32 -15.45 2.61 -9.15
C ALA A 32 -15.44 3.96 -9.90
N GLY A 33 -14.76 4.05 -11.05
CA GLY A 33 -14.73 5.22 -11.92
C GLY A 33 -13.60 6.20 -11.67
N ALA A 34 -12.56 5.79 -10.92
CA ALA A 34 -11.40 6.63 -10.68
C ALA A 34 -10.52 6.79 -11.91
N ASN A 35 -9.93 7.96 -12.08
CA ASN A 35 -8.82 8.21 -12.97
C ASN A 35 -7.51 7.80 -12.27
N LEU A 36 -6.73 6.93 -12.89
CA LEU A 36 -5.58 6.32 -12.23
C LEU A 36 -4.25 6.87 -12.74
N ILE A 37 -3.39 7.23 -11.80
CA ILE A 37 -2.01 7.62 -12.02
C ILE A 37 -1.14 6.55 -11.37
N PHE A 38 -0.11 6.07 -12.07
CA PHE A 38 0.76 5.03 -11.53
C PHE A 38 2.19 5.54 -11.38
N THR A 39 2.84 5.10 -10.31
CA THR A 39 4.27 5.33 -10.13
C THR A 39 5.06 4.02 -10.16
N ASN A 40 6.23 4.06 -10.76
CA ASN A 40 7.17 2.96 -10.82
C ASN A 40 8.60 3.46 -10.59
N ARG A 41 9.46 2.61 -10.01
CA ARG A 41 10.85 2.95 -9.71
C ARG A 41 11.70 3.19 -10.96
N GLN A 42 11.43 2.46 -12.06
CA GLN A 42 12.28 2.45 -13.26
C GLN A 42 11.43 2.34 -14.52
N GLU A 43 11.94 2.87 -15.63
CA GLU A 43 11.32 2.84 -16.95
C GLU A 43 10.96 1.40 -17.43
N ARG A 44 11.83 0.42 -17.15
CA ARG A 44 11.54 -0.99 -17.44
C ARG A 44 10.30 -1.51 -16.73
N SER A 45 10.05 -1.06 -15.49
CA SER A 45 8.86 -1.42 -14.73
C SER A 45 7.62 -0.73 -15.29
N GLN A 46 7.76 0.50 -15.75
CA GLN A 46 6.71 1.26 -16.41
C GLN A 46 6.24 0.58 -17.70
N THR A 47 7.17 0.10 -18.53
CA THR A 47 6.84 -0.67 -19.75
C THR A 47 6.06 -1.96 -19.44
N LYS A 48 6.41 -2.67 -18.37
CA LYS A 48 5.69 -3.86 -17.93
C LYS A 48 4.29 -3.52 -17.44
N LEU A 49 4.17 -2.45 -16.65
CA LEU A 49 2.88 -1.97 -16.17
C LEU A 49 1.97 -1.57 -17.34
N LYS A 50 2.48 -0.83 -18.31
CA LYS A 50 1.70 -0.44 -19.50
C LYS A 50 1.12 -1.66 -20.21
N LYS A 51 1.93 -2.69 -20.46
CA LYS A 51 1.44 -3.95 -21.05
C LYS A 51 0.36 -4.63 -20.21
N LEU A 52 0.47 -4.55 -18.90
CA LEU A 52 -0.51 -5.11 -17.97
C LEU A 52 -1.83 -4.33 -18.05
N LEU A 53 -1.79 -3.00 -18.06
CA LEU A 53 -2.95 -2.14 -18.19
C LEU A 53 -3.64 -2.35 -19.55
N ASP A 54 -2.89 -2.37 -20.64
CA ASP A 54 -3.39 -2.61 -21.99
C ASP A 54 -4.12 -3.97 -22.08
N LYS A 55 -3.56 -5.03 -21.48
CA LYS A 55 -4.16 -6.37 -21.43
C LYS A 55 -5.54 -6.38 -20.76
N HIS A 56 -5.77 -5.50 -19.80
CA HIS A 56 -7.01 -5.43 -19.01
C HIS A 56 -7.89 -4.25 -19.40
N ASN A 57 -7.57 -3.53 -20.47
CA ASN A 57 -8.30 -2.34 -20.94
C ASN A 57 -8.46 -1.28 -19.84
N ILE A 58 -7.41 -1.08 -19.03
CA ILE A 58 -7.35 -0.03 -18.02
C ILE A 58 -6.54 1.14 -18.57
N GLU A 59 -7.17 2.29 -18.67
CA GLU A 59 -6.51 3.52 -19.10
C GLU A 59 -5.83 4.19 -17.89
N ALA A 60 -4.55 4.53 -18.05
CA ALA A 60 -3.82 5.33 -17.07
C ALA A 60 -3.85 6.80 -17.48
N LEU A 61 -4.21 7.68 -16.56
CA LEU A 61 -4.11 9.13 -16.77
C LEU A 61 -2.65 9.59 -16.89
N ALA A 62 -1.76 8.96 -16.10
CA ALA A 62 -0.32 9.16 -16.21
C ALA A 62 0.47 7.95 -15.67
N LEU A 63 1.67 7.75 -16.24
CA LEU A 63 2.71 6.84 -15.73
C LEU A 63 3.93 7.69 -15.40
N VAL A 64 4.42 7.63 -14.15
CA VAL A 64 5.48 8.51 -13.64
C VAL A 64 6.57 7.70 -12.96
N ASN A 65 7.82 8.06 -13.15
CA ASN A 65 8.92 7.44 -12.43
C ASN A 65 9.04 8.03 -11.03
N CYS A 66 9.14 7.16 -10.02
CA CYS A 66 9.30 7.55 -8.62
C CYS A 66 10.10 6.46 -7.88
N ASP A 67 11.33 6.77 -7.52
CA ASP A 67 12.13 5.98 -6.58
C ASP A 67 11.97 6.55 -5.18
N VAL A 68 11.32 5.82 -4.29
CA VAL A 68 11.05 6.27 -2.92
C VAL A 68 12.28 6.25 -2.00
N GLU A 69 13.41 5.76 -2.48
CA GLU A 69 14.70 5.88 -1.79
C GLU A 69 15.36 7.26 -1.99
N SER A 70 14.82 8.09 -2.89
CA SER A 70 15.36 9.42 -3.23
C SER A 70 14.29 10.50 -3.07
N ASP A 71 14.51 11.44 -2.17
CA ASP A 71 13.64 12.60 -1.98
C ASP A 71 13.53 13.44 -3.26
N ASP A 72 14.62 13.61 -4.01
CA ASP A 72 14.61 14.34 -5.30
C ASP A 72 13.73 13.62 -6.34
N SER A 73 13.76 12.29 -6.37
CA SER A 73 12.90 11.50 -7.25
C SER A 73 11.43 11.65 -6.87
N ILE A 74 11.11 11.66 -5.57
CA ILE A 74 9.73 11.88 -5.09
C ILE A 74 9.26 13.29 -5.48
N VAL A 75 10.05 14.32 -5.21
CA VAL A 75 9.73 15.71 -5.57
C VAL A 75 9.48 15.84 -7.07
N SER A 76 10.38 15.30 -7.90
CA SER A 76 10.26 15.35 -9.36
C SER A 76 9.01 14.60 -9.85
N ALA A 77 8.70 13.44 -9.28
CA ALA A 77 7.52 12.66 -9.62
C ALA A 77 6.22 13.42 -9.34
N PHE A 78 6.10 14.06 -8.18
CA PHE A 78 4.90 14.83 -7.85
C PHE A 78 4.82 16.16 -8.62
N ALA A 79 5.94 16.74 -9.01
CA ALA A 79 5.96 17.88 -9.95
C ALA A 79 5.42 17.46 -11.34
N GLU A 80 5.84 16.30 -11.85
CA GLU A 80 5.34 15.74 -13.11
C GLU A 80 3.83 15.41 -13.02
N ILE A 81 3.36 14.85 -11.90
CA ILE A 81 1.93 14.60 -11.67
C ILE A 81 1.16 15.91 -11.66
N LYS A 82 1.67 16.96 -11.01
CA LYS A 82 1.04 18.27 -11.00
C LYS A 82 0.89 18.84 -12.40
N GLU A 83 1.92 18.74 -13.24
CA GLU A 83 1.91 19.23 -14.61
C GLU A 83 0.89 18.48 -15.48
N LYS A 84 0.85 17.15 -15.37
CA LYS A 84 -0.01 16.30 -16.22
C LYS A 84 -1.47 16.24 -15.77
N VAL A 85 -1.73 16.34 -14.47
CA VAL A 85 -3.02 16.03 -13.87
C VAL A 85 -3.59 17.17 -13.02
N GLY A 86 -2.73 17.96 -12.40
CA GLY A 86 -3.14 19.02 -11.47
C GLY A 86 -3.47 18.47 -10.09
N THR A 87 -4.76 18.50 -9.71
CA THR A 87 -5.24 18.04 -8.40
C THR A 87 -5.35 16.52 -8.34
N ILE A 88 -4.93 15.93 -7.22
CA ILE A 88 -5.18 14.53 -6.89
C ILE A 88 -6.11 14.43 -5.67
N HIS A 89 -6.89 13.35 -5.59
CA HIS A 89 -7.90 13.13 -4.55
C HIS A 89 -7.57 11.95 -3.66
N GLY A 90 -6.64 11.11 -4.09
CA GLY A 90 -6.22 9.95 -3.33
C GLY A 90 -4.82 9.46 -3.67
N LEU A 91 -4.24 8.74 -2.71
CA LEU A 91 -2.95 8.07 -2.86
C LEU A 91 -3.00 6.69 -2.20
N VAL A 92 -2.60 5.69 -2.95
CA VAL A 92 -2.38 4.31 -2.47
C VAL A 92 -0.89 4.06 -2.36
N HIS A 93 -0.41 3.90 -1.12
CA HIS A 93 0.95 3.52 -0.82
C HIS A 93 1.02 2.00 -0.58
N SER A 94 1.36 1.23 -1.61
CA SER A 94 1.47 -0.24 -1.54
C SER A 94 2.90 -0.69 -1.81
N LEU A 95 3.82 -0.15 -1.01
CA LEU A 95 5.26 -0.38 -1.12
C LEU A 95 5.81 -1.04 0.14
N ALA A 96 6.72 -1.98 -0.04
CA ALA A 96 7.54 -2.55 1.03
C ALA A 96 8.73 -3.26 0.42
N PHE A 97 9.86 -3.21 1.10
CA PHE A 97 11.06 -3.96 0.74
C PHE A 97 11.91 -4.24 1.97
N ALA A 98 12.42 -5.47 2.05
CA ALA A 98 13.54 -5.87 2.89
C ALA A 98 14.37 -6.91 2.14
N LYS A 99 15.64 -7.02 2.46
CA LYS A 99 16.49 -8.10 1.94
C LYS A 99 16.00 -9.42 2.54
N THR A 100 16.00 -10.50 1.74
CA THR A 100 15.47 -11.81 2.15
C THR A 100 16.22 -12.37 3.37
N GLU A 101 17.53 -12.16 3.44
CA GLU A 101 18.36 -12.58 4.58
C GLU A 101 17.95 -11.90 5.89
N GLU A 102 17.41 -10.71 5.86
CA GLU A 102 16.95 -9.95 7.03
C GLU A 102 15.55 -10.36 7.53
N LEU A 103 14.87 -11.22 6.78
CA LEU A 103 13.56 -11.76 7.16
C LEU A 103 13.67 -13.09 7.94
N GLN A 104 14.84 -13.72 7.95
CA GLN A 104 15.07 -15.07 8.49
C GLN A 104 16.07 -15.03 9.64
N GLY A 105 16.18 -16.14 10.38
CA GLY A 105 17.10 -16.25 11.51
C GLY A 105 16.62 -15.50 12.75
N GLU A 106 17.54 -15.18 13.65
CA GLU A 106 17.26 -14.43 14.87
C GLU A 106 17.16 -12.94 14.54
N TYR A 107 16.12 -12.27 15.04
CA TYR A 107 15.94 -10.83 14.80
C TYR A 107 17.10 -10.00 15.36
N ALA A 108 17.74 -10.47 16.44
CA ALA A 108 18.90 -9.80 17.06
C ALA A 108 20.10 -9.68 16.13
N ASP A 109 20.19 -10.54 15.10
CA ASP A 109 21.27 -10.55 14.11
C ASP A 109 21.00 -9.61 12.92
N THR A 110 19.87 -8.90 12.93
CA THR A 110 19.53 -7.93 11.87
C THR A 110 20.65 -6.92 11.66
N SER A 111 21.13 -6.80 10.43
CA SER A 111 22.16 -5.83 10.11
C SER A 111 21.64 -4.39 10.17
N ARG A 112 22.53 -3.44 10.53
CA ARG A 112 22.19 -2.01 10.52
C ARG A 112 21.68 -1.56 9.14
N ASP A 113 22.35 -1.96 8.08
CA ASP A 113 22.01 -1.57 6.70
C ASP A 113 20.68 -2.19 6.27
N GLY A 114 20.41 -3.46 6.63
CA GLY A 114 19.15 -4.13 6.36
C GLY A 114 17.98 -3.47 7.10
N PHE A 115 18.20 -3.12 8.37
CA PHE A 115 17.23 -2.39 9.18
C PHE A 115 16.90 -1.02 8.57
N LEU A 116 17.93 -0.22 8.26
CA LEU A 116 17.74 1.11 7.68
C LEU A 116 17.04 1.06 6.31
N LEU A 117 17.40 0.10 5.47
CA LEU A 117 16.78 -0.09 4.15
C LEU A 117 15.30 -0.44 4.27
N ALA A 118 14.95 -1.38 5.16
CA ALA A 118 13.56 -1.77 5.40
C ALA A 118 12.73 -0.60 5.93
N GLN A 119 13.25 0.16 6.89
CA GLN A 119 12.59 1.36 7.43
C GLN A 119 12.43 2.46 6.37
N ASN A 120 13.46 2.71 5.58
CA ASN A 120 13.44 3.74 4.54
C ASN A 120 12.33 3.47 3.50
N ILE A 121 12.32 2.26 2.93
CA ILE A 121 11.38 1.93 1.85
C ILE A 121 9.98 1.61 2.38
N SER A 122 9.86 0.93 3.53
CA SER A 122 8.57 0.38 3.97
C SER A 122 7.83 1.23 4.99
N ALA A 123 8.47 2.25 5.57
CA ALA A 123 7.87 3.14 6.55
C ALA A 123 8.07 4.62 6.18
N TYR A 124 9.31 5.10 6.09
CA TYR A 124 9.60 6.52 5.83
C TYR A 124 9.05 6.99 4.48
N SER A 125 9.04 6.13 3.47
CA SER A 125 8.50 6.49 2.15
C SER A 125 7.06 7.00 2.20
N LEU A 126 6.22 6.50 3.13
CA LEU A 126 4.87 7.04 3.33
C LEU A 126 4.91 8.51 3.76
N VAL A 127 5.82 8.85 4.68
CA VAL A 127 6.00 10.24 5.15
C VAL A 127 6.43 11.14 4.00
N ALA A 128 7.45 10.70 3.25
CA ALA A 128 8.00 11.47 2.14
C ALA A 128 6.99 11.70 1.00
N VAL A 129 6.25 10.65 0.59
CA VAL A 129 5.24 10.81 -0.47
C VAL A 129 4.01 11.60 0.00
N THR A 130 3.61 11.49 1.29
CA THR A 130 2.52 12.30 1.84
C THR A 130 2.88 13.78 1.83
N ARG A 131 4.14 14.12 2.15
CA ARG A 131 4.65 15.52 2.10
C ARG A 131 4.46 16.16 0.73
N GLU A 132 4.68 15.42 -0.35
CA GLU A 132 4.51 15.93 -1.70
C GLU A 132 3.05 15.82 -2.19
N ALA A 133 2.38 14.71 -1.89
CA ALA A 133 0.99 14.47 -2.30
C ALA A 133 0.02 15.53 -1.74
N ARG A 134 0.18 15.92 -0.44
CA ARG A 134 -0.69 16.94 0.19
C ARG A 134 -0.70 18.28 -0.56
N LYS A 135 0.39 18.63 -1.23
CA LYS A 135 0.48 19.87 -2.02
C LYS A 135 -0.44 19.87 -3.25
N LEU A 136 -0.83 18.66 -3.72
CA LEU A 136 -1.71 18.45 -4.86
C LEU A 136 -3.15 18.09 -4.42
N MET A 137 -3.37 17.80 -3.15
CA MET A 137 -4.70 17.49 -2.57
C MET A 137 -5.39 18.78 -2.11
N THR A 138 -5.59 19.71 -3.02
CA THR A 138 -6.09 21.06 -2.73
C THR A 138 -7.57 21.09 -2.31
N GLU A 139 -8.29 20.01 -2.52
CA GLU A 139 -9.72 19.82 -2.16
C GLU A 139 -9.90 18.80 -1.03
N GLY A 140 -8.84 18.54 -0.27
CA GLY A 140 -8.80 17.40 0.64
C GLY A 140 -8.51 16.10 -0.10
N GLY A 141 -8.62 14.95 0.59
CA GLY A 141 -8.35 13.67 -0.04
C GLY A 141 -8.18 12.52 0.95
N SER A 142 -7.68 11.39 0.44
CA SER A 142 -7.44 10.20 1.27
C SER A 142 -6.17 9.47 0.86
N ILE A 143 -5.37 9.10 1.85
CA ILE A 143 -4.15 8.30 1.70
C ILE A 143 -4.38 6.96 2.38
N VAL A 144 -4.12 5.86 1.66
CA VAL A 144 -4.24 4.50 2.19
C VAL A 144 -2.93 3.76 1.99
N THR A 145 -2.38 3.22 3.08
CA THR A 145 -1.20 2.35 3.02
C THR A 145 -1.54 0.90 3.33
N GLN A 146 -0.64 -0.02 2.94
CA GLN A 146 -0.81 -1.45 3.19
C GLN A 146 0.14 -1.91 4.30
N THR A 147 -0.42 -2.53 5.34
CA THR A 147 0.32 -3.12 6.45
C THR A 147 -0.01 -4.60 6.62
N TYR A 148 0.47 -5.21 7.68
CA TYR A 148 0.29 -6.63 7.96
C TYR A 148 0.33 -6.90 9.47
N LEU A 149 -0.37 -7.93 9.93
CA LEU A 149 -0.45 -8.36 11.33
C LEU A 149 0.92 -8.48 12.03
N GLY A 150 2.01 -8.64 11.26
CA GLY A 150 3.38 -8.62 11.78
C GLY A 150 3.81 -7.30 12.42
N ALA A 151 3.04 -6.22 12.28
CA ALA A 151 3.25 -4.97 13.02
C ALA A 151 2.83 -5.09 14.49
N GLU A 152 1.83 -5.94 14.78
CA GLU A 152 1.20 -6.09 16.10
C GLU A 152 1.69 -7.33 16.84
N ARG A 153 2.04 -8.38 16.09
CA ARG A 153 2.42 -9.70 16.62
C ARG A 153 3.66 -10.22 15.93
N VAL A 154 4.44 -11.01 16.64
CA VAL A 154 5.60 -11.68 16.04
C VAL A 154 5.14 -12.71 15.02
N ILE A 155 5.55 -12.55 13.79
CA ILE A 155 5.34 -13.50 12.71
C ILE A 155 6.71 -14.07 12.30
N GLN A 156 6.89 -15.37 12.42
CA GLN A 156 8.14 -16.04 12.04
C GLN A 156 8.52 -15.73 10.58
N ASN A 157 9.80 -15.51 10.34
CA ASN A 157 10.36 -15.15 9.03
C ASN A 157 9.81 -13.82 8.47
N TYR A 158 9.46 -12.89 9.35
CA TYR A 158 9.04 -11.54 8.98
C TYR A 158 9.91 -10.46 9.62
N ASN A 159 10.62 -10.78 10.68
CA ASN A 159 11.68 -10.04 11.39
C ASN A 159 11.65 -8.50 11.18
N VAL A 160 12.64 -7.96 10.48
CA VAL A 160 12.79 -6.51 10.25
C VAL A 160 11.56 -5.87 9.58
N MET A 161 10.84 -6.62 8.76
CA MET A 161 9.63 -6.10 8.11
C MET A 161 8.49 -5.89 9.11
N GLY A 162 8.36 -6.74 10.13
CA GLY A 162 7.39 -6.54 11.22
C GLY A 162 7.61 -5.21 11.93
N VAL A 163 8.88 -4.91 12.26
CA VAL A 163 9.26 -3.64 12.88
C VAL A 163 9.01 -2.45 11.94
N ALA A 164 9.32 -2.60 10.65
CA ALA A 164 9.02 -1.55 9.67
C ALA A 164 7.52 -1.31 9.52
N LYS A 165 6.69 -2.36 9.58
CA LYS A 165 5.23 -2.22 9.54
C LYS A 165 4.68 -1.56 10.81
N ALA A 166 5.23 -1.84 11.99
CA ALA A 166 4.87 -1.13 13.23
C ALA A 166 5.20 0.37 13.14
N SER A 167 6.37 0.71 12.59
CA SER A 167 6.75 2.10 12.30
C SER A 167 5.81 2.77 11.30
N LEU A 168 5.40 2.05 10.25
CA LEU A 168 4.43 2.51 9.25
C LEU A 168 3.07 2.82 9.90
N GLU A 169 2.55 1.93 10.76
CA GLU A 169 1.25 2.13 11.45
C GLU A 169 1.29 3.30 12.44
N ALA A 170 2.41 3.48 13.14
CA ALA A 170 2.60 4.66 13.95
C ALA A 170 2.60 5.93 13.09
N SER A 171 3.28 5.92 11.94
CA SER A 171 3.33 7.05 11.01
C SER A 171 1.95 7.42 10.45
N VAL A 172 1.05 6.46 10.26
CA VAL A 172 -0.35 6.71 9.84
C VAL A 172 -1.05 7.66 10.81
N LYS A 173 -0.87 7.46 12.12
CA LYS A 173 -1.51 8.29 13.16
C LYS A 173 -0.95 9.72 13.17
N TYR A 174 0.37 9.86 13.12
CA TYR A 174 1.01 11.17 13.10
C TYR A 174 0.68 11.95 11.81
N LEU A 175 0.68 11.26 10.66
CA LEU A 175 0.30 11.88 9.40
C LEU A 175 -1.18 12.28 9.37
N ALA A 176 -2.07 11.45 9.94
CA ALA A 176 -3.49 11.77 10.03
C ALA A 176 -3.76 13.06 10.85
N GLU A 177 -3.00 13.27 11.92
CA GLU A 177 -3.05 14.50 12.71
C GLU A 177 -2.51 15.69 11.91
N ASP A 178 -1.32 15.56 11.32
CA ASP A 178 -0.63 16.64 10.58
C ASP A 178 -1.44 17.18 9.40
N VAL A 179 -2.06 16.29 8.61
CA VAL A 179 -2.75 16.66 7.36
C VAL A 179 -4.27 16.74 7.51
N GLY A 180 -4.81 16.38 8.66
CA GLY A 180 -6.25 16.41 8.92
C GLY A 180 -6.87 17.81 8.80
N LYS A 181 -6.12 18.85 9.14
CA LYS A 181 -6.52 20.26 8.95
C LYS A 181 -6.75 20.63 7.48
N ASP A 182 -6.06 19.93 6.57
CA ASP A 182 -6.19 20.11 5.12
C ASP A 182 -7.29 19.18 4.55
N GLN A 183 -8.14 18.56 5.41
CA GLN A 183 -9.18 17.60 5.06
C GLN A 183 -8.63 16.36 4.33
N ILE A 184 -7.40 15.98 4.64
CA ILE A 184 -6.75 14.78 4.11
C ILE A 184 -6.78 13.70 5.19
N ARG A 185 -7.32 12.54 4.85
CA ARG A 185 -7.39 11.36 5.73
C ARG A 185 -6.23 10.41 5.43
N VAL A 186 -5.68 9.77 6.46
CA VAL A 186 -4.61 8.78 6.31
C VAL A 186 -5.00 7.53 7.10
N ASN A 187 -5.10 6.38 6.41
CA ASN A 187 -5.46 5.11 7.04
C ASN A 187 -4.59 3.97 6.50
N ALA A 188 -4.59 2.84 7.20
CA ALA A 188 -3.91 1.63 6.79
C ALA A 188 -4.86 0.45 6.67
N ILE A 189 -4.56 -0.47 5.76
CA ILE A 189 -5.21 -1.78 5.67
C ILE A 189 -4.20 -2.85 6.04
N SER A 190 -4.47 -3.57 7.12
CA SER A 190 -3.74 -4.77 7.53
C SER A 190 -4.34 -5.97 6.79
N ALA A 191 -3.74 -6.29 5.65
CA ALA A 191 -4.20 -7.39 4.81
C ALA A 191 -3.74 -8.74 5.36
N GLY A 192 -4.59 -9.75 5.28
CA GLY A 192 -4.17 -11.15 5.47
C GLY A 192 -3.12 -11.56 4.41
N PRO A 193 -2.47 -12.71 4.57
CA PRO A 193 -1.45 -13.14 3.61
C PRO A 193 -2.06 -13.41 2.24
N ILE A 194 -1.47 -12.80 1.23
CA ILE A 194 -1.87 -12.93 -0.18
C ILE A 194 -0.66 -13.42 -0.99
N ARG A 195 -0.87 -14.33 -1.93
CA ARG A 195 0.19 -14.93 -2.78
C ARG A 195 0.76 -13.91 -3.78
N THR A 196 1.59 -12.99 -3.29
CA THR A 196 2.30 -12.00 -4.09
C THR A 196 3.74 -12.45 -4.42
N LEU A 197 4.45 -11.70 -5.26
CA LEU A 197 5.89 -11.93 -5.45
C LEU A 197 6.69 -11.64 -4.17
N ALA A 198 6.31 -10.62 -3.41
CA ALA A 198 6.95 -10.30 -2.12
C ALA A 198 6.77 -11.44 -1.10
N ALA A 199 5.60 -12.06 -1.06
CA ALA A 199 5.32 -13.19 -0.18
C ALA A 199 6.19 -14.43 -0.45
N LYS A 200 6.75 -14.57 -1.67
CA LYS A 200 7.67 -15.68 -1.99
C LYS A 200 8.99 -15.60 -1.22
N GLY A 201 9.39 -14.43 -0.75
CA GLY A 201 10.58 -14.25 0.10
C GLY A 201 10.36 -14.68 1.55
N VAL A 202 9.13 -14.98 1.97
CA VAL A 202 8.80 -15.39 3.34
C VAL A 202 8.72 -16.91 3.42
N SER A 203 9.66 -17.53 4.13
CA SER A 203 9.66 -18.99 4.35
C SER A 203 8.43 -19.44 5.13
N GLY A 204 7.88 -20.63 4.79
CA GLY A 204 6.70 -21.18 5.46
C GLY A 204 5.38 -20.48 5.07
N PHE A 205 5.34 -19.72 3.98
CA PHE A 205 4.16 -18.96 3.58
C PHE A 205 2.93 -19.83 3.28
N ASN A 206 3.11 -20.99 2.61
CA ASN A 206 1.98 -21.88 2.29
C ASN A 206 1.37 -22.51 3.55
N GLU A 207 2.20 -22.90 4.52
CA GLU A 207 1.75 -23.42 5.81
C GLU A 207 0.93 -22.37 6.58
N LYS A 208 1.40 -21.12 6.58
CA LYS A 208 0.64 -20.00 7.18
C LYS A 208 -0.72 -19.81 6.51
N MET A 209 -0.80 -19.91 5.19
CA MET A 209 -2.07 -19.82 4.46
C MET A 209 -3.05 -20.94 4.88
N SER A 210 -2.56 -22.18 5.05
CA SER A 210 -3.39 -23.29 5.48
C SER A 210 -3.90 -23.12 6.91
N VAL A 211 -3.04 -22.63 7.82
CA VAL A 211 -3.44 -22.32 9.21
C VAL A 211 -4.52 -21.25 9.26
N ILE A 212 -4.40 -20.21 8.44
CA ILE A 212 -5.42 -19.13 8.39
C ILE A 212 -6.73 -19.66 7.83
N GLU A 213 -6.70 -20.49 6.79
CA GLU A 213 -7.90 -21.10 6.22
C GLU A 213 -8.63 -22.00 7.25
N GLU A 214 -7.87 -22.67 8.12
CA GLU A 214 -8.42 -23.48 9.20
C GLU A 214 -8.95 -22.66 10.37
N LYS A 215 -8.20 -21.62 10.82
CA LYS A 215 -8.45 -20.91 12.08
C LYS A 215 -9.23 -19.62 11.94
N ALA A 216 -9.13 -18.90 10.80
CA ALA A 216 -9.82 -17.64 10.64
C ALA A 216 -11.34 -17.80 10.80
N PRO A 217 -12.05 -16.85 11.41
CA PRO A 217 -13.51 -16.90 11.57
C PRO A 217 -14.27 -17.19 10.28
N LEU A 218 -13.85 -16.60 9.15
CA LEU A 218 -14.49 -16.86 7.85
C LEU A 218 -13.99 -18.12 7.13
N ARG A 219 -13.10 -18.93 7.76
CA ARG A 219 -12.56 -20.19 7.21
C ARG A 219 -12.03 -20.09 5.78
N ARG A 220 -11.42 -18.99 5.45
CA ARG A 220 -10.82 -18.75 4.14
C ARG A 220 -9.72 -17.69 4.20
N ASN A 221 -8.81 -17.75 3.28
CA ASN A 221 -7.87 -16.64 3.05
C ASN A 221 -8.57 -15.49 2.33
N VAL A 222 -8.01 -14.30 2.46
CA VAL A 222 -8.40 -13.14 1.66
C VAL A 222 -7.64 -13.12 0.34
N ASP A 223 -8.17 -12.40 -0.62
CA ASP A 223 -7.53 -12.12 -1.89
C ASP A 223 -7.27 -10.61 -2.08
N GLN A 224 -6.57 -10.28 -3.14
CA GLN A 224 -6.21 -8.91 -3.46
C GLN A 224 -7.42 -8.02 -3.81
N ASP A 225 -8.51 -8.62 -4.31
CA ASP A 225 -9.70 -7.87 -4.72
C ASP A 225 -10.46 -7.39 -3.48
N GLN A 226 -10.54 -8.22 -2.44
CA GLN A 226 -11.15 -7.84 -1.15
C GLN A 226 -10.36 -6.71 -0.46
N VAL A 227 -9.03 -6.71 -0.55
CA VAL A 227 -8.20 -5.59 -0.12
C VAL A 227 -8.43 -4.36 -0.99
N GLY A 228 -8.64 -4.57 -2.28
CA GLY A 228 -9.00 -3.51 -3.23
C GLY A 228 -10.31 -2.82 -2.87
N ASP A 229 -11.34 -3.60 -2.55
CA ASP A 229 -12.65 -3.08 -2.17
C ASP A 229 -12.60 -2.27 -0.86
N ALA A 230 -11.86 -2.76 0.13
CA ALA A 230 -11.64 -2.02 1.37
C ALA A 230 -10.84 -0.71 1.12
N THR A 231 -9.83 -0.76 0.26
CA THR A 231 -9.06 0.43 -0.13
C THR A 231 -9.96 1.45 -0.85
N MET A 232 -10.80 1.00 -1.75
CA MET A 232 -11.77 1.83 -2.47
C MET A 232 -12.74 2.51 -1.48
N PHE A 233 -13.26 1.78 -0.49
CA PHE A 233 -14.08 2.36 0.57
C PHE A 233 -13.36 3.50 1.31
N PHE A 234 -12.11 3.28 1.75
CA PHE A 234 -11.33 4.31 2.45
C PHE A 234 -10.99 5.53 1.58
N LEU A 235 -10.85 5.35 0.26
CA LEU A 235 -10.62 6.46 -0.67
C LEU A 235 -11.90 7.23 -1.03
N SER A 236 -13.07 6.64 -0.77
CA SER A 236 -14.36 7.26 -1.06
C SER A 236 -14.86 8.16 0.08
N ASP A 237 -15.90 8.96 -0.22
CA ASP A 237 -16.59 9.80 0.76
C ASP A 237 -17.37 9.00 1.80
N LEU A 238 -17.58 7.69 1.59
CA LEU A 238 -18.18 6.80 2.60
C LEU A 238 -17.33 6.71 3.87
N ALA A 239 -16.03 6.90 3.76
CA ALA A 239 -15.08 6.89 4.88
C ALA A 239 -14.69 8.30 5.37
N ARG A 240 -15.46 9.36 5.04
CA ARG A 240 -15.10 10.76 5.35
C ARG A 240 -14.91 11.09 6.82
N GLY A 241 -15.41 10.26 7.72
CA GLY A 241 -15.23 10.40 9.17
C GLY A 241 -14.12 9.50 9.75
N ILE A 242 -13.32 8.83 8.93
CA ILE A 242 -12.34 7.84 9.38
C ILE A 242 -10.93 8.28 8.97
N THR A 243 -10.06 8.50 9.98
CA THR A 243 -8.63 8.80 9.77
C THR A 243 -7.79 8.29 10.93
N GLY A 244 -6.54 7.93 10.70
CA GLY A 244 -5.63 7.40 11.71
C GLY A 244 -5.83 5.92 12.04
N GLU A 245 -6.70 5.22 11.32
CA GLU A 245 -7.10 3.85 11.61
C GLU A 245 -6.26 2.81 10.85
N VAL A 246 -6.12 1.64 11.49
CA VAL A 246 -5.60 0.41 10.89
C VAL A 246 -6.74 -0.61 10.88
N VAL A 247 -7.20 -0.98 9.70
CA VAL A 247 -8.33 -1.91 9.53
C VAL A 247 -7.86 -3.24 8.96
N HIS A 248 -8.24 -4.32 9.63
CA HIS A 248 -7.91 -5.67 9.21
C HIS A 248 -8.84 -6.17 8.11
N VAL A 249 -8.22 -6.66 7.03
CA VAL A 249 -8.87 -7.39 5.94
C VAL A 249 -8.19 -8.75 5.85
N ASP A 250 -8.54 -9.69 6.76
CA ASP A 250 -7.82 -10.93 7.01
C ASP A 250 -8.75 -12.10 7.38
N SER A 251 -10.02 -12.04 7.03
CA SER A 251 -11.04 -13.01 7.40
C SER A 251 -11.25 -13.15 8.91
N GLY A 252 -10.84 -12.16 9.70
CA GLY A 252 -10.94 -12.13 11.15
C GLY A 252 -9.80 -12.85 11.87
N TYR A 253 -8.75 -13.27 11.18
CA TYR A 253 -7.65 -14.03 11.77
C TYR A 253 -6.95 -13.29 12.93
N HIS A 254 -6.84 -11.98 12.86
CA HIS A 254 -6.19 -11.15 13.89
C HIS A 254 -6.79 -11.28 15.28
N ILE A 255 -8.09 -11.65 15.42
CA ILE A 255 -8.74 -11.81 16.73
C ILE A 255 -8.46 -13.15 17.39
N ILE A 256 -7.84 -14.10 16.68
CA ILE A 256 -7.57 -15.44 17.20
C ILE A 256 -6.32 -15.43 18.07
N GLY A 257 -6.42 -15.95 19.28
CA GLY A 257 -5.36 -15.92 20.31
C GLY A 257 -4.39 -17.10 20.30
N GLY A 258 -4.59 -18.14 19.47
CA GLY A 258 -3.74 -19.31 19.46
C GLY A 258 -4.03 -20.30 18.33
#